data_75857340412571c98588c371e0051d98
#
_entry.id   75857340412571c98588c371e0051d98
#
_cell.length_a   1.000
_cell.length_b   1.000
_cell.length_c   1.000
_cell.angle_alpha   90.00
_cell.angle_beta   90.00
_cell.angle_gamma   90.00
#
_symmetry.space_group_name_H-M   'P 1'
#
loop_
_entity.id
_entity.type
_entity.pdbx_description
1 polymer ?
#
loop_
_entity_poly.entity_id
_entity_poly.type
_entity_poly.pdbx_seq_one_letter_code
_entity_poly.pdbx_strand_id
1 'polypeptide(L)'
;LLDKLELTDPRFKNQMDQSMWEELKEIIATKIKSQSRDHWVEIFSDTDGCVTPVLNMEEAQEHEHNVSRESFVNLEGFNQPAPAPRFSNDILSIKHNAKEIGSDIDDICDEFNLDKEAFS
;
A
#
# COMPACT_ATOMS: atom_id res chain seq x y z
N LEU A 1 -3.80 -11.72 18.77
CA LEU A 1 -4.87 -11.91 17.78
C LEU A 1 -6.10 -12.58 18.40
N LEU A 2 -6.02 -13.86 18.82
CA LEU A 2 -7.19 -14.64 19.25
C LEU A 2 -7.97 -13.99 20.41
N ASP A 3 -7.29 -13.44 21.40
CA ASP A 3 -7.93 -12.76 22.52
C ASP A 3 -8.80 -11.58 22.09
N LYS A 4 -8.30 -10.77 21.15
CA LYS A 4 -9.04 -9.62 20.58
C LYS A 4 -10.21 -10.05 19.70
N LEU A 5 -10.11 -11.21 19.08
CA LEU A 5 -11.21 -11.83 18.35
C LEU A 5 -12.17 -12.61 19.27
N GLU A 6 -11.87 -12.73 20.57
CA GLU A 6 -12.63 -13.54 21.54
C GLU A 6 -12.79 -15.02 21.10
N LEU A 7 -11.78 -15.53 20.41
CA LEU A 7 -11.75 -16.91 19.94
C LEU A 7 -11.07 -17.81 20.98
N THR A 8 -11.87 -18.70 21.60
CA THR A 8 -11.43 -19.56 22.68
C THR A 8 -11.30 -21.04 22.30
N ASP A 9 -11.49 -21.37 21.01
CA ASP A 9 -11.42 -22.76 20.54
C ASP A 9 -10.02 -23.34 20.81
N PRO A 10 -9.93 -24.45 21.57
CA PRO A 10 -8.63 -25.02 21.98
C PRO A 10 -7.79 -25.51 20.80
N ARG A 11 -8.38 -25.75 19.63
CA ARG A 11 -7.66 -26.17 18.42
C ARG A 11 -6.65 -25.12 17.95
N PHE A 12 -6.87 -23.85 18.22
CA PHE A 12 -5.91 -22.78 17.91
C PHE A 12 -4.55 -22.93 18.61
N LYS A 13 -4.46 -23.74 19.68
CA LYS A 13 -3.17 -24.03 20.34
C LYS A 13 -2.26 -24.90 19.47
N ASN A 14 -2.84 -25.65 18.53
CA ASN A 14 -2.14 -26.53 17.61
C ASN A 14 -1.98 -25.89 16.22
N GLN A 15 -1.61 -24.61 16.19
CA GLN A 15 -1.53 -23.84 14.94
C GLN A 15 -0.60 -24.44 13.85
N MET A 16 0.28 -25.37 14.20
CA MET A 16 1.17 -26.05 13.25
C MET A 16 0.54 -27.30 12.61
N ASP A 17 -0.63 -27.74 13.08
CA ASP A 17 -1.36 -28.85 12.49
C ASP A 17 -2.15 -28.39 11.27
N GLN A 18 -1.57 -28.61 10.10
CA GLN A 18 -2.16 -28.20 8.82
C GLN A 18 -3.52 -28.86 8.51
N SER A 19 -3.79 -30.02 9.09
CA SER A 19 -5.05 -30.71 8.86
C SER A 19 -6.28 -29.94 9.35
N MET A 20 -6.10 -29.03 10.33
CA MET A 20 -7.14 -28.19 10.92
C MET A 20 -7.24 -26.80 10.29
N TRP A 21 -6.33 -26.41 9.42
CA TRP A 21 -6.23 -25.02 8.94
C TRP A 21 -7.49 -24.53 8.23
N GLU A 22 -8.13 -25.35 7.42
CA GLU A 22 -9.33 -24.94 6.70
C GLU A 22 -10.48 -24.59 7.66
N GLU A 23 -10.71 -25.43 8.66
CA GLU A 23 -11.75 -25.16 9.67
C GLU A 23 -11.42 -23.93 10.53
N LEU A 24 -10.17 -23.80 10.96
CA LEU A 24 -9.73 -22.66 11.77
C LEU A 24 -9.78 -21.32 10.99
N LYS A 25 -9.46 -21.33 9.69
CA LYS A 25 -9.63 -20.18 8.82
C LYS A 25 -11.10 -19.76 8.72
N GLU A 26 -12.03 -20.70 8.57
CA GLU A 26 -13.47 -20.40 8.50
C GLU A 26 -13.99 -19.77 9.80
N ILE A 27 -13.51 -20.24 10.96
CA ILE A 27 -13.85 -19.64 12.26
C ILE A 27 -13.37 -18.18 12.32
N ILE A 28 -12.12 -17.92 11.96
CA ILE A 28 -11.56 -16.55 11.92
C ILE A 28 -12.32 -15.70 10.91
N ALA A 29 -12.53 -16.21 9.70
CA ALA A 29 -13.21 -15.48 8.63
C ALA A 29 -14.65 -15.10 9.04
N THR A 30 -15.37 -16.02 9.70
CA THR A 30 -16.72 -15.76 10.21
C THR A 30 -16.71 -14.66 11.27
N LYS A 31 -15.75 -14.70 12.19
CA LYS A 31 -15.62 -13.66 13.22
C LYS A 31 -15.27 -12.30 12.60
N ILE A 32 -14.32 -12.25 11.69
CA ILE A 32 -13.93 -11.01 10.99
C ILE A 32 -15.13 -10.43 10.19
N LYS A 33 -15.89 -11.26 9.49
CA LYS A 33 -17.07 -10.82 8.73
C LYS A 33 -18.22 -10.29 9.61
N SER A 34 -18.20 -10.53 10.93
CA SER A 34 -19.24 -10.08 11.85
C SER A 34 -19.21 -8.58 12.14
N GLN A 35 -18.14 -7.89 11.81
CA GLN A 35 -17.96 -6.46 12.02
C GLN A 35 -17.32 -5.79 10.82
N SER A 36 -17.34 -4.45 10.81
CA SER A 36 -16.71 -3.67 9.74
C SER A 36 -15.17 -3.73 9.83
N ARG A 37 -14.50 -3.44 8.71
CA ARG A 37 -13.04 -3.26 8.67
C ARG A 37 -12.56 -2.25 9.72
N ASP A 38 -13.24 -1.10 9.80
CA ASP A 38 -12.83 0.01 10.67
C ASP A 38 -12.99 -0.35 12.16
N HIS A 39 -14.02 -1.14 12.52
CA HIS A 39 -14.14 -1.71 13.85
C HIS A 39 -12.92 -2.55 14.24
N TRP A 40 -12.48 -3.43 13.32
CA TRP A 40 -11.29 -4.24 13.60
C TRP A 40 -10.00 -3.42 13.63
N VAL A 41 -9.89 -2.39 12.81
CA VAL A 41 -8.75 -1.44 12.87
C VAL A 41 -8.67 -0.81 14.26
N GLU A 42 -9.76 -0.33 14.81
CA GLU A 42 -9.81 0.25 16.16
C GLU A 42 -9.40 -0.77 17.24
N ILE A 43 -9.94 -1.99 17.19
CA ILE A 43 -9.64 -3.06 18.15
C ILE A 43 -8.15 -3.44 18.14
N PHE A 44 -7.49 -3.38 16.99
CA PHE A 44 -6.11 -3.83 16.82
C PHE A 44 -5.07 -2.68 16.79
N SER A 45 -5.47 -1.41 16.77
CA SER A 45 -4.59 -0.25 16.56
C SER A 45 -3.38 -0.20 17.50
N ASP A 46 -3.58 -0.51 18.79
CA ASP A 46 -2.53 -0.45 19.81
C ASP A 46 -2.07 -1.84 20.27
N THR A 47 -2.10 -2.80 19.36
CA THR A 47 -1.77 -4.18 19.70
C THR A 47 -0.69 -4.75 18.79
N ASP A 48 0.07 -5.71 19.31
CA ASP A 48 1.01 -6.55 18.53
C ASP A 48 0.28 -7.70 17.80
N GLY A 49 -0.90 -7.40 17.23
CA GLY A 49 -1.73 -8.39 16.56
C GLY A 49 -1.37 -8.64 15.10
N CYS A 50 -0.50 -7.81 14.53
CA CYS A 50 -0.14 -7.82 13.09
C CYS A 50 -1.38 -7.77 12.17
N VAL A 51 -2.38 -6.97 12.55
CA VAL A 51 -3.62 -6.79 11.79
C VAL A 51 -3.69 -5.36 11.31
N THR A 52 -3.77 -5.18 10.00
CA THR A 52 -3.86 -3.86 9.35
C THR A 52 -4.95 -3.86 8.29
N PRO A 53 -5.57 -2.70 8.00
CA PRO A 53 -6.58 -2.63 6.95
C PRO A 53 -5.97 -2.80 5.57
N VAL A 54 -6.72 -3.43 4.67
CA VAL A 54 -6.45 -3.33 3.23
C VAL A 54 -7.16 -2.06 2.74
N LEU A 55 -6.36 -1.11 2.27
CA LEU A 55 -6.82 0.19 1.81
C LEU A 55 -6.99 0.21 0.29
N ASN A 56 -7.96 0.95 -0.21
CA ASN A 56 -8.01 1.31 -1.62
C ASN A 56 -7.01 2.44 -1.94
N MET A 57 -6.90 2.83 -3.21
CA MET A 57 -5.92 3.82 -3.67
C MET A 57 -6.16 5.22 -3.07
N GLU A 58 -7.41 5.59 -2.83
CA GLU A 58 -7.78 6.88 -2.24
C GLU A 58 -7.48 6.89 -0.74
N GLU A 59 -7.95 5.87 -0.03
CA GLU A 59 -7.72 5.69 1.40
C GLU A 59 -6.22 5.61 1.74
N ALA A 60 -5.42 5.00 0.88
CA ALA A 60 -3.97 4.88 1.10
C ALA A 60 -3.27 6.25 1.13
N GLN A 61 -3.75 7.22 0.36
CA GLN A 61 -3.18 8.57 0.33
C GLN A 61 -3.50 9.36 1.60
N GLU A 62 -4.65 9.10 2.21
CA GLU A 62 -5.14 9.78 3.41
C GLU A 62 -4.76 9.07 4.70
N HIS A 63 -4.24 7.85 4.61
CA HIS A 63 -3.87 7.06 5.78
C HIS A 63 -2.76 7.75 6.58
N GLU A 64 -2.94 7.89 7.89
CA GLU A 64 -2.07 8.62 8.81
C GLU A 64 -0.58 8.27 8.63
N HIS A 65 -0.26 6.98 8.53
CA HIS A 65 1.11 6.52 8.31
C HIS A 65 1.70 7.08 7.00
N ASN A 66 0.94 7.07 5.92
CA ASN A 66 1.40 7.53 4.62
C ASN A 66 1.51 9.06 4.57
N VAL A 67 0.57 9.75 5.22
CA VAL A 67 0.62 11.22 5.37
C VAL A 67 1.83 11.63 6.21
N SER A 68 2.04 11.03 7.36
CA SER A 68 3.17 11.36 8.25
C SER A 68 4.54 11.08 7.61
N ARG A 69 4.58 10.14 6.68
CA ARG A 69 5.79 9.81 5.92
C ARG A 69 5.89 10.55 4.59
N GLU A 70 4.93 11.39 4.24
CA GLU A 70 4.88 12.05 2.93
C GLU A 70 5.08 11.03 1.78
N SER A 71 4.36 9.89 1.88
CA SER A 71 4.50 8.79 0.92
C SER A 71 3.91 9.13 -0.45
N PHE A 72 3.06 10.13 -0.50
CA PHE A 72 2.47 10.68 -1.73
C PHE A 72 2.76 12.16 -1.82
N VAL A 73 2.88 12.66 -3.03
CA VAL A 73 3.05 14.09 -3.35
C VAL A 73 2.00 14.52 -4.34
N ASN A 74 1.53 15.75 -4.20
CA ASN A 74 0.66 16.37 -5.20
C ASN A 74 1.50 17.29 -6.10
N LEU A 75 1.47 17.01 -7.39
CA LEU A 75 2.11 17.85 -8.40
C LEU A 75 1.05 18.25 -9.43
N GLU A 76 0.76 19.56 -9.51
CA GLU A 76 -0.20 20.13 -10.47
C GLU A 76 -1.60 19.45 -10.45
N GLY A 77 -2.05 19.05 -9.25
CA GLY A 77 -3.36 18.42 -9.06
C GLY A 77 -3.36 16.89 -9.17
N PHE A 78 -2.22 16.26 -9.49
CA PHE A 78 -2.07 14.81 -9.50
C PHE A 78 -1.37 14.30 -8.25
N ASN A 79 -2.03 13.39 -7.54
CA ASN A 79 -1.40 12.68 -6.43
C ASN A 79 -0.65 11.46 -6.99
N GLN A 80 0.61 11.35 -6.61
CA GLN A 80 1.47 10.24 -7.05
C GLN A 80 2.42 9.85 -5.93
N PRO A 81 2.95 8.61 -5.95
CA PRO A 81 3.95 8.19 -4.97
C PRO A 81 5.17 9.11 -4.97
N ALA A 82 5.64 9.45 -3.78
CA ALA A 82 6.88 10.19 -3.62
C ALA A 82 8.08 9.37 -4.11
N PRO A 83 9.17 9.99 -4.57
CA PRO A 83 10.37 9.29 -4.98
C PRO A 83 10.93 8.40 -3.87
N ALA A 84 11.39 7.21 -4.25
CA ALA A 84 12.02 6.23 -3.35
C ALA A 84 13.21 5.55 -4.07
N PRO A 85 14.24 5.08 -3.32
CA PRO A 85 14.41 5.21 -1.88
C PRO A 85 14.72 6.64 -1.43
N ARG A 86 14.56 6.94 -0.14
CA ARG A 86 14.93 8.24 0.44
C ARG A 86 16.37 8.19 0.94
N PHE A 87 17.15 9.16 0.54
CA PHE A 87 18.56 9.31 0.96
C PHE A 87 18.68 10.40 2.00
N SER A 88 19.67 10.26 2.91
CA SER A 88 19.93 11.27 3.95
C SER A 88 20.55 12.56 3.38
N ASN A 89 21.32 12.44 2.31
CA ASN A 89 22.09 13.56 1.74
C ASN A 89 21.50 14.12 0.44
N ASP A 90 20.63 13.34 -0.23
CA ASP A 90 20.05 13.73 -1.51
C ASP A 90 18.53 13.70 -1.42
N ILE A 91 17.90 14.83 -1.62
CA ILE A 91 16.44 14.93 -1.67
C ILE A 91 16.01 14.75 -3.13
N LEU A 92 15.40 13.62 -3.40
CA LEU A 92 14.80 13.34 -4.69
C LEU A 92 13.48 14.12 -4.84
N SER A 93 13.26 14.68 -6.02
CA SER A 93 12.03 15.38 -6.36
C SER A 93 11.53 14.97 -7.74
N ILE A 94 10.21 15.00 -7.91
CA ILE A 94 9.58 14.83 -9.22
C ILE A 94 9.65 16.18 -9.93
N LYS A 95 10.25 16.21 -11.11
CA LYS A 95 10.49 17.47 -11.85
C LYS A 95 9.25 17.93 -12.63
N HIS A 96 8.45 17.00 -13.12
CA HIS A 96 7.26 17.28 -13.91
C HIS A 96 6.27 16.10 -13.84
N ASN A 97 5.02 16.36 -14.15
CA ASN A 97 4.01 15.32 -14.32
C ASN A 97 4.27 14.47 -15.57
N ALA A 98 3.51 13.38 -15.69
CA ALA A 98 3.43 12.65 -16.94
C ALA A 98 2.95 13.59 -18.05
N LYS A 99 3.69 13.62 -19.15
CA LYS A 99 3.37 14.40 -20.35
C LYS A 99 2.55 13.55 -21.32
N GLU A 100 2.03 14.19 -22.35
CA GLU A 100 1.38 13.46 -23.44
C GLU A 100 2.35 12.50 -24.14
N ILE A 101 1.83 11.38 -24.64
CA ILE A 101 2.62 10.37 -25.34
C ILE A 101 3.32 11.00 -26.53
N GLY A 102 4.63 10.83 -26.59
CA GLY A 102 5.47 11.32 -27.68
C GLY A 102 5.93 12.78 -27.55
N SER A 103 5.48 13.54 -26.54
CA SER A 103 5.86 14.96 -26.41
C SER A 103 7.34 15.19 -26.12
N ASP A 104 8.06 14.20 -25.63
CA ASP A 104 9.49 14.29 -25.32
C ASP A 104 10.39 13.75 -26.44
N ILE A 105 9.84 13.29 -27.58
CA ILE A 105 10.62 12.70 -28.67
C ILE A 105 11.69 13.67 -29.18
N ASP A 106 11.32 14.92 -29.40
CA ASP A 106 12.26 15.93 -29.92
C ASP A 106 13.42 16.16 -28.96
N ASP A 107 13.10 16.35 -27.68
CA ASP A 107 14.12 16.58 -26.65
C ASP A 107 15.08 15.36 -26.52
N ILE A 108 14.50 14.14 -26.54
CA ILE A 108 15.28 12.90 -26.47
C ILE A 108 16.19 12.76 -27.70
N CYS A 109 15.65 13.00 -28.91
CA CYS A 109 16.43 12.90 -30.14
C CYS A 109 17.59 13.90 -30.14
N ASP A 110 17.34 15.13 -29.69
CA ASP A 110 18.37 16.17 -29.62
C ASP A 110 19.44 15.84 -28.57
N GLU A 111 19.05 15.38 -27.37
CA GLU A 111 19.96 15.00 -26.29
C GLU A 111 20.89 13.84 -26.67
N PHE A 112 20.33 12.81 -27.31
CA PHE A 112 21.06 11.58 -27.67
C PHE A 112 21.57 11.57 -29.13
N ASN A 113 21.37 12.66 -29.89
CA ASN A 113 21.73 12.77 -31.31
C ASN A 113 21.17 11.64 -32.17
N LEU A 114 19.85 11.39 -32.00
CA LEU A 114 19.12 10.34 -32.73
C LEU A 114 18.39 10.94 -33.94
N ASP A 115 18.16 10.08 -34.95
CA ASP A 115 17.37 10.45 -36.12
C ASP A 115 15.87 10.47 -35.76
N LYS A 116 15.23 11.64 -35.84
CA LYS A 116 13.80 11.82 -35.54
C LYS A 116 12.89 11.07 -36.50
N GLU A 117 13.31 10.89 -37.76
CA GLU A 117 12.52 10.16 -38.75
C GLU A 117 12.34 8.67 -38.43
N ALA A 118 13.24 8.11 -37.61
CA ALA A 118 13.16 6.73 -37.18
C ALA A 118 12.02 6.46 -36.15
N PHE A 119 11.41 7.52 -35.60
CA PHE A 119 10.35 7.46 -34.58
C PHE A 119 9.01 8.02 -35.06
N SER A 120 8.86 8.34 -36.33
CA SER A 120 7.64 8.87 -36.94
C SER A 120 6.68 7.79 -37.47
#